data_da4cc7aaf553f6d60f9514f693c2f8d0
#
_entry.id   da4cc7aaf553f6d60f9514f693c2f8d0
#
_cell.length_a   1.000
_cell.length_b   1.000
_cell.length_c   1.000
_cell.angle_alpha   90.00
_cell.angle_beta   90.00
_cell.angle_gamma   90.00
#
_symmetry.space_group_name_H-M   'P 1'
#
loop_
_entity.id
_entity.type
_entity.pdbx_description
1 polymer ?
#
loop_
_entity_poly.entity_id
_entity_poly.type
_entity_poly.pdbx_seq_one_letter_code
_entity_poly.pdbx_strand_id
1 'polypeptide(L)'
;MKGIRFLIRSSLIGGQRLLRLEPGFISFESQKFREEPTRFPVAEIEAFRYGIHWIRGFQLVMGRIYFIDIRNSAKQMSRIRLRSFCRIGKRKLGEQYLQIVQSLMDIYFEDVVARYTGLMDQGMEFELCGLPVTSDGLRLRPKKERVPWEHLRIHRNIFHFSLVDSRLPNDYKMLFYGSDWNAAIMLAVADYAVQ
;
A
#
# COMPACT_ATOMS: atom_id res chain seq x y z
N MET A 1 -16.53 13.81 -6.75
CA MET A 1 -15.16 13.59 -7.26
C MET A 1 -15.23 13.01 -8.68
N LYS A 2 -14.40 13.49 -9.63
CA LYS A 2 -14.36 12.91 -10.99
C LYS A 2 -13.44 11.69 -10.97
N GLY A 3 -13.85 10.60 -11.63
CA GLY A 3 -13.02 9.41 -11.80
C GLY A 3 -11.74 9.71 -12.58
N ILE A 4 -10.65 9.02 -12.22
CA ILE A 4 -9.33 9.16 -12.85
C ILE A 4 -9.05 7.93 -13.70
N ARG A 5 -8.40 8.13 -14.87
CA ARG A 5 -8.09 7.06 -15.81
C ARG A 5 -6.60 7.06 -16.14
N PHE A 6 -5.99 5.88 -16.08
CA PHE A 6 -4.59 5.69 -16.45
C PHE A 6 -4.47 4.62 -17.54
N LEU A 7 -3.74 4.93 -18.60
CA LEU A 7 -3.31 3.94 -19.59
C LEU A 7 -1.98 3.35 -19.14
N ILE A 8 -1.97 2.07 -18.79
CA ILE A 8 -0.82 1.38 -18.22
C ILE A 8 -0.24 0.41 -19.25
N ARG A 9 1.03 0.58 -19.57
CA ARG A 9 1.80 -0.37 -20.39
C ARG A 9 2.45 -1.41 -19.49
N SER A 10 1.85 -2.60 -19.42
CA SER A 10 2.29 -3.68 -18.52
C SER A 10 3.45 -4.51 -19.08
N SER A 11 3.72 -4.43 -20.40
CA SER A 11 4.83 -5.13 -21.06
C SER A 11 5.42 -4.29 -22.20
N LEU A 12 6.61 -4.65 -22.69
CA LEU A 12 7.26 -3.98 -23.82
C LEU A 12 6.51 -4.24 -25.15
N ILE A 13 5.91 -5.41 -25.30
CA ILE A 13 5.26 -5.89 -26.54
C ILE A 13 3.74 -5.86 -26.42
N GLY A 14 3.19 -5.77 -25.19
CA GLY A 14 1.76 -5.79 -24.92
C GLY A 14 1.09 -4.44 -25.12
N GLY A 15 -0.22 -4.46 -25.36
CA GLY A 15 -1.08 -3.29 -25.43
C GLY A 15 -1.13 -2.50 -24.13
N GLN A 16 -1.70 -1.31 -24.20
CA GLN A 16 -2.03 -0.51 -23.02
C GLN A 16 -3.29 -1.07 -22.38
N ARG A 17 -3.36 -1.04 -21.05
CA ARG A 17 -4.50 -1.48 -20.24
C ARG A 17 -5.04 -0.29 -19.48
N LEU A 18 -6.35 -0.16 -19.45
CA LEU A 18 -7.01 0.95 -18.76
C LEU A 18 -7.22 0.60 -17.28
N LEU A 19 -6.67 1.42 -16.41
CA LEU A 19 -7.01 1.49 -14.99
C LEU A 19 -7.99 2.64 -14.78
N ARG A 20 -9.13 2.35 -14.19
CA ARG A 20 -10.14 3.35 -13.80
C ARG A 20 -10.25 3.38 -12.29
N LEU A 21 -10.10 4.57 -11.73
CA LEU A 21 -10.30 4.86 -10.32
C LEU A 21 -11.56 5.75 -10.21
N GLU A 22 -12.67 5.13 -9.84
CA GLU A 22 -13.96 5.81 -9.69
C GLU A 22 -14.35 5.83 -8.20
N PRO A 23 -15.12 6.79 -7.72
CA PRO A 23 -15.45 6.88 -6.28
C PRO A 23 -16.08 5.62 -5.67
N GLY A 24 -16.75 4.79 -6.49
CA GLY A 24 -17.41 3.57 -6.02
C GLY A 24 -16.67 2.26 -6.35
N PHE A 25 -15.68 2.28 -7.22
CA PHE A 25 -14.97 1.08 -7.64
C PHE A 25 -13.62 1.33 -8.28
N ILE A 26 -12.75 0.32 -8.20
CA ILE A 26 -11.50 0.22 -8.98
C ILE A 26 -11.71 -0.80 -10.09
N SER A 27 -11.37 -0.46 -11.32
CA SER A 27 -11.42 -1.40 -12.46
C SER A 27 -10.10 -1.40 -13.20
N PHE A 28 -9.60 -2.60 -13.53
CA PHE A 28 -8.38 -2.79 -14.29
C PHE A 28 -8.60 -3.83 -15.38
N GLU A 29 -8.32 -3.45 -16.64
CA GLU A 29 -8.50 -4.32 -17.79
C GLU A 29 -7.63 -5.58 -17.69
N SER A 30 -8.19 -6.74 -18.08
CA SER A 30 -7.47 -8.00 -18.14
C SER A 30 -6.37 -7.99 -19.21
N GLN A 31 -5.35 -8.84 -19.04
CA GLN A 31 -4.35 -9.09 -20.08
C GLN A 31 -4.86 -10.01 -21.19
N LYS A 32 -5.85 -10.82 -20.87
CA LYS A 32 -6.38 -11.80 -21.83
C LYS A 32 -7.48 -11.15 -22.67
N PHE A 33 -7.40 -11.38 -23.95
CA PHE A 33 -8.42 -10.94 -24.91
C PHE A 33 -9.78 -11.58 -24.54
N ARG A 34 -10.83 -10.78 -24.40
CA ARG A 34 -12.19 -11.19 -24.01
C ARG A 34 -12.40 -11.59 -22.53
N GLU A 35 -11.44 -11.38 -21.66
CA GLU A 35 -11.67 -11.54 -20.21
C GLU A 35 -12.19 -10.21 -19.63
N GLU A 36 -13.21 -10.27 -18.79
CA GLU A 36 -13.77 -9.07 -18.16
C GLU A 36 -12.73 -8.33 -17.30
N PRO A 37 -12.82 -6.99 -17.22
CA PRO A 37 -11.97 -6.21 -16.34
C PRO A 37 -12.17 -6.67 -14.89
N THR A 38 -11.07 -6.80 -14.15
CA THR A 38 -11.16 -6.97 -12.71
C THR A 38 -11.79 -5.70 -12.12
N ARG A 39 -12.93 -5.85 -11.44
CA ARG A 39 -13.64 -4.73 -10.81
C ARG A 39 -13.83 -5.01 -9.33
N PHE A 40 -13.34 -4.10 -8.50
CA PHE A 40 -13.49 -4.15 -7.05
C PHE A 40 -14.34 -2.96 -6.58
N PRO A 41 -15.52 -3.20 -6.01
CA PRO A 41 -16.22 -2.18 -5.23
C PRO A 41 -15.33 -1.69 -4.10
N VAL A 42 -15.35 -0.39 -3.81
CA VAL A 42 -14.51 0.20 -2.76
C VAL A 42 -14.79 -0.43 -1.39
N ALA A 43 -16.08 -0.69 -1.10
CA ALA A 43 -16.50 -1.33 0.15
C ALA A 43 -15.90 -2.74 0.37
N GLU A 44 -15.48 -3.41 -0.71
CA GLU A 44 -14.88 -4.74 -0.64
C GLU A 44 -13.35 -4.72 -0.55
N ILE A 45 -12.71 -3.57 -0.71
CA ILE A 45 -11.26 -3.46 -0.62
C ILE A 45 -10.82 -3.70 0.82
N GLU A 46 -10.09 -4.79 1.03
CA GLU A 46 -9.58 -5.19 2.35
C GLU A 46 -8.15 -4.70 2.57
N ALA A 47 -7.31 -4.84 1.53
CA ALA A 47 -5.88 -4.59 1.68
C ALA A 47 -5.21 -4.17 0.38
N PHE A 48 -4.14 -3.41 0.53
CA PHE A 48 -3.25 -3.07 -0.57
C PHE A 48 -1.80 -3.05 -0.12
N ARG A 49 -0.92 -3.16 -1.11
CA ARG A 49 0.53 -2.95 -0.96
C ARG A 49 1.11 -2.47 -2.27
N TYR A 50 2.23 -1.77 -2.21
CA TYR A 50 2.90 -1.25 -3.39
C TYR A 50 4.40 -1.18 -3.19
N GLY A 51 5.14 -1.22 -4.30
CA GLY A 51 6.60 -1.17 -4.21
C GLY A 51 7.29 -1.29 -5.55
N ILE A 52 8.59 -1.53 -5.49
CA ILE A 52 9.47 -1.65 -6.64
C ILE A 52 10.26 -2.94 -6.53
N HIS A 53 10.13 -3.82 -7.53
CA HIS A 53 11.03 -4.95 -7.71
C HIS A 53 12.12 -4.59 -8.73
N TRP A 54 13.37 -4.83 -8.37
CA TRP A 54 14.49 -4.62 -9.24
C TRP A 54 14.72 -5.86 -10.10
N ILE A 55 14.76 -5.68 -11.42
CA ILE A 55 15.16 -6.73 -12.36
C ILE A 55 16.68 -6.70 -12.42
N ARG A 56 17.30 -7.72 -11.87
CA ARG A 56 18.76 -7.89 -11.89
C ARG A 56 19.14 -8.93 -12.94
N GLY A 57 20.20 -8.65 -13.69
CA GLY A 57 20.86 -9.60 -14.59
C GLY A 57 22.36 -9.52 -14.37
N PHE A 58 22.98 -10.66 -14.06
CA PHE A 58 24.37 -10.74 -13.63
C PHE A 58 24.66 -9.78 -12.45
N GLN A 59 25.47 -8.78 -12.62
CA GLN A 59 25.80 -7.77 -11.58
C GLN A 59 25.10 -6.42 -11.81
N LEU A 60 24.25 -6.29 -12.82
CA LEU A 60 23.63 -5.03 -13.22
C LEU A 60 22.13 -5.01 -12.96
N VAL A 61 21.62 -3.82 -12.61
CA VAL A 61 20.17 -3.58 -12.59
C VAL A 61 19.70 -3.29 -14.00
N MET A 62 19.02 -4.28 -14.60
CA MET A 62 18.52 -4.20 -15.96
C MET A 62 17.16 -3.48 -16.05
N GLY A 63 16.41 -3.42 -14.95
CA GLY A 63 15.09 -2.78 -14.99
C GLY A 63 14.41 -2.72 -13.63
N ARG A 64 13.15 -2.26 -13.67
CA ARG A 64 12.28 -2.15 -12.50
C ARG A 64 10.87 -2.58 -12.85
N ILE A 65 10.20 -3.20 -11.90
CA ILE A 65 8.77 -3.45 -11.92
C ILE A 65 8.16 -2.65 -10.76
N TYR A 66 7.45 -1.60 -11.08
CA TYR A 66 6.59 -0.94 -10.11
C TYR A 66 5.33 -1.76 -9.98
N PHE A 67 4.90 -2.05 -8.76
CA PHE A 67 3.73 -2.86 -8.54
C PHE A 67 2.79 -2.23 -7.51
N ILE A 68 1.50 -2.48 -7.71
CA ILE A 68 0.44 -2.20 -6.77
C ILE A 68 -0.45 -3.44 -6.76
N ASP A 69 -0.62 -4.05 -5.61
CA ASP A 69 -1.51 -5.18 -5.37
C ASP A 69 -2.67 -4.71 -4.50
N ILE A 70 -3.88 -4.98 -4.94
CA ILE A 70 -5.11 -4.67 -4.22
C ILE A 70 -5.85 -5.99 -4.01
N ARG A 71 -6.33 -6.22 -2.79
CA ARG A 71 -7.04 -7.43 -2.41
C ARG A 71 -8.42 -7.07 -1.85
N ASN A 72 -9.44 -7.79 -2.29
CA ASN A 72 -10.79 -7.65 -1.75
C ASN A 72 -11.06 -8.66 -0.61
N SER A 73 -12.22 -8.54 0.04
CA SER A 73 -12.67 -9.42 1.12
C SER A 73 -12.80 -10.89 0.69
N ALA A 74 -13.09 -11.17 -0.59
CA ALA A 74 -13.09 -12.51 -1.17
C ALA A 74 -11.68 -13.05 -1.49
N LYS A 75 -10.60 -12.35 -1.07
CA LYS A 75 -9.18 -12.67 -1.33
C LYS A 75 -8.78 -12.65 -2.80
N GLN A 76 -9.62 -12.13 -3.68
CA GLN A 76 -9.24 -11.88 -5.07
C GLN A 76 -8.24 -10.72 -5.14
N MET A 77 -7.33 -10.79 -6.12
CA MET A 77 -6.28 -9.79 -6.27
C MET A 77 -6.32 -9.11 -7.64
N SER A 78 -6.26 -7.78 -7.63
CA SER A 78 -5.89 -6.97 -8.78
C SER A 78 -4.41 -6.62 -8.70
N ARG A 79 -3.65 -6.95 -9.76
CA ARG A 79 -2.20 -6.74 -9.84
C ARG A 79 -1.85 -5.75 -10.92
N ILE A 80 -1.53 -4.53 -10.54
CA ILE A 80 -1.09 -3.48 -11.44
C ILE A 80 0.44 -3.51 -11.52
N ARG A 81 0.98 -3.59 -12.75
CA ARG A 81 2.43 -3.70 -13.00
C ARG A 81 2.85 -2.73 -14.08
N LEU A 82 3.82 -1.85 -13.76
CA LEU A 82 4.50 -1.01 -14.74
C LEU A 82 5.95 -1.47 -14.85
N ARG A 83 6.40 -1.83 -16.05
CA ARG A 83 7.72 -2.40 -16.28
C ARG A 83 8.60 -1.43 -17.06
N SER A 84 9.79 -1.14 -16.52
CA SER A 84 10.84 -0.37 -17.19
C SER A 84 12.07 -1.24 -17.39
N PHE A 85 12.58 -1.32 -18.62
CA PHE A 85 13.81 -2.02 -18.96
C PHE A 85 14.84 -1.04 -19.55
N CYS A 86 16.11 -1.32 -19.33
CA CYS A 86 17.24 -0.60 -19.94
C CYS A 86 17.13 0.93 -19.84
N ARG A 87 16.66 1.46 -18.74
CA ARG A 87 16.45 2.89 -18.47
C ARG A 87 15.40 3.58 -19.37
N ILE A 88 14.80 2.90 -20.34
CA ILE A 88 13.80 3.49 -21.25
C ILE A 88 12.52 3.82 -20.47
N GLY A 89 12.08 5.09 -20.56
CA GLY A 89 10.82 5.55 -19.94
C GLY A 89 10.80 5.54 -18.39
N LYS A 90 11.94 5.33 -17.74
CA LYS A 90 12.06 5.19 -16.28
C LYS A 90 11.39 6.33 -15.50
N ARG A 91 11.65 7.58 -15.90
CA ARG A 91 11.11 8.77 -15.23
C ARG A 91 9.59 8.84 -15.40
N LYS A 92 9.09 8.75 -16.63
CA LYS A 92 7.64 8.80 -16.94
C LYS A 92 6.86 7.69 -16.24
N LEU A 93 7.38 6.45 -16.23
CA LEU A 93 6.74 5.34 -15.54
C LEU A 93 6.77 5.48 -14.01
N GLY A 94 7.85 6.03 -13.46
CA GLY A 94 7.94 6.35 -12.04
C GLY A 94 6.95 7.42 -11.62
N GLU A 95 6.83 8.49 -12.40
CA GLU A 95 5.85 9.56 -12.18
C GLU A 95 4.41 9.02 -12.27
N GLN A 96 4.10 8.22 -13.30
CA GLN A 96 2.78 7.58 -13.44
C GLN A 96 2.46 6.65 -12.26
N TYR A 97 3.44 5.86 -11.82
CA TYR A 97 3.28 5.00 -10.64
C TYR A 97 2.95 5.80 -9.39
N LEU A 98 3.69 6.88 -9.12
CA LEU A 98 3.44 7.74 -7.96
C LEU A 98 2.06 8.40 -8.05
N GLN A 99 1.65 8.86 -9.23
CA GLN A 99 0.30 9.41 -9.45
C GLN A 99 -0.79 8.38 -9.16
N ILE A 100 -0.61 7.12 -9.58
CA ILE A 100 -1.59 6.06 -9.30
C ILE A 100 -1.64 5.78 -7.78
N VAL A 101 -0.50 5.65 -7.11
CA VAL A 101 -0.45 5.42 -5.66
C VAL A 101 -1.12 6.57 -4.92
N GLN A 102 -0.78 7.82 -5.25
CA GLN A 102 -1.39 8.99 -4.64
C GLN A 102 -2.91 9.03 -4.86
N SER A 103 -3.37 8.81 -6.10
CA SER A 103 -4.81 8.77 -6.40
C SER A 103 -5.55 7.67 -5.64
N LEU A 104 -4.92 6.50 -5.43
CA LEU A 104 -5.49 5.44 -4.60
C LEU A 104 -5.59 5.86 -3.14
N MET A 105 -4.58 6.51 -2.60
CA MET A 105 -4.59 7.04 -1.23
C MET A 105 -5.74 8.05 -1.06
N ASP A 106 -5.81 9.06 -1.94
CA ASP A 106 -6.77 10.15 -1.85
C ASP A 106 -8.23 9.71 -2.05
N ILE A 107 -8.48 8.70 -2.92
CA ILE A 107 -9.85 8.30 -3.28
C ILE A 107 -10.41 7.22 -2.37
N TYR A 108 -9.56 6.29 -1.90
CA TYR A 108 -10.03 5.07 -1.24
C TYR A 108 -9.48 4.85 0.15
N PHE A 109 -8.23 5.22 0.39
CA PHE A 109 -7.58 4.83 1.64
C PHE A 109 -7.73 5.86 2.74
N GLU A 110 -8.07 7.09 2.41
CA GLU A 110 -8.45 8.11 3.39
C GLU A 110 -9.64 7.64 4.25
N ASP A 111 -10.70 7.10 3.62
CA ASP A 111 -11.85 6.53 4.33
C ASP A 111 -11.46 5.30 5.17
N VAL A 112 -10.51 4.49 4.69
CA VAL A 112 -10.01 3.32 5.43
C VAL A 112 -9.21 3.76 6.66
N VAL A 113 -8.36 4.78 6.53
CA VAL A 113 -7.65 5.36 7.67
C VAL A 113 -8.64 5.95 8.68
N ALA A 114 -9.61 6.76 8.22
CA ALA A 114 -10.64 7.34 9.05
C ALA A 114 -11.44 6.28 9.83
N ARG A 115 -11.71 5.12 9.21
CA ARG A 115 -12.35 4.00 9.91
C ARG A 115 -11.49 3.47 11.05
N TYR A 116 -10.19 3.26 10.84
CA TYR A 116 -9.29 2.73 11.87
C TYR A 116 -9.05 3.75 12.99
N THR A 117 -8.90 5.03 12.67
CA THR A 117 -8.78 6.08 13.69
C THR A 117 -10.07 6.23 14.49
N GLY A 118 -11.23 6.11 13.84
CA GLY A 118 -12.52 6.08 14.52
C GLY A 118 -12.70 4.90 15.47
N LEU A 119 -12.15 3.72 15.15
CA LEU A 119 -12.12 2.58 16.08
C LEU A 119 -11.24 2.87 17.29
N MET A 120 -10.10 3.53 17.11
CA MET A 120 -9.23 3.97 18.20
C MET A 120 -9.95 4.95 19.12
N ASP A 121 -10.62 5.97 18.56
CA ASP A 121 -11.34 6.98 19.32
C ASP A 121 -12.50 6.37 20.14
N GLN A 122 -13.07 5.26 19.66
CA GLN A 122 -14.07 4.47 20.37
C GLN A 122 -13.49 3.51 21.42
N GLY A 123 -12.16 3.46 21.59
CA GLY A 123 -11.49 2.54 22.50
C GLY A 123 -11.50 1.08 22.05
N MET A 124 -11.81 0.82 20.78
CA MET A 124 -11.87 -0.54 20.24
C MET A 124 -10.48 -1.06 19.87
N GLU A 125 -10.21 -2.33 20.22
CA GLU A 125 -9.00 -3.02 19.78
C GLU A 125 -9.20 -3.60 18.37
N PHE A 126 -8.17 -3.46 17.52
CA PHE A 126 -8.15 -4.07 16.18
C PHE A 126 -6.73 -4.52 15.81
N GLU A 127 -6.64 -5.31 14.76
CA GLU A 127 -5.36 -5.77 14.21
C GLU A 127 -5.07 -5.06 12.88
N LEU A 128 -3.87 -4.51 12.75
CA LEU A 128 -3.39 -3.90 11.51
C LEU A 128 -1.93 -4.29 11.26
N CYS A 129 -1.61 -4.82 10.09
CA CYS A 129 -0.29 -5.39 9.76
C CYS A 129 0.19 -6.50 10.73
N GLY A 130 -0.73 -7.28 11.29
CA GLY A 130 -0.42 -8.29 12.30
C GLY A 130 -0.04 -7.72 13.68
N LEU A 131 -0.34 -6.43 13.91
CA LEU A 131 -0.08 -5.75 15.18
C LEU A 131 -1.41 -5.41 15.85
N PRO A 132 -1.62 -5.81 17.10
CA PRO A 132 -2.74 -5.34 17.92
C PRO A 132 -2.59 -3.85 18.22
N VAL A 133 -3.62 -3.09 17.91
CA VAL A 133 -3.70 -1.62 18.07
C VAL A 133 -4.87 -1.27 18.95
N THR A 134 -4.69 -0.31 19.84
CA THR A 134 -5.73 0.20 20.76
C THR A 134 -5.64 1.73 20.85
N SER A 135 -6.57 2.35 21.55
CA SER A 135 -6.57 3.79 21.81
C SER A 135 -5.33 4.32 22.53
N ASP A 136 -4.71 3.50 23.38
CA ASP A 136 -3.58 3.88 24.23
C ASP A 136 -2.21 3.40 23.75
N GLY A 137 -2.16 2.60 22.66
CA GLY A 137 -0.90 2.14 22.11
C GLY A 137 -1.02 0.93 21.19
N LEU A 138 0.12 0.36 20.86
CA LEU A 138 0.19 -0.84 20.02
C LEU A 138 1.18 -1.85 20.58
N ARG A 139 1.06 -3.12 20.14
CA ARG A 139 1.99 -4.18 20.54
C ARG A 139 2.90 -4.54 19.39
N LEU A 140 4.21 -4.22 19.51
CA LEU A 140 5.20 -4.45 18.45
C LEU A 140 5.49 -5.94 18.20
N ARG A 141 5.31 -6.79 19.24
CA ARG A 141 5.52 -8.24 19.17
C ARG A 141 4.50 -8.99 20.03
N PRO A 142 4.10 -10.22 19.67
CA PRO A 142 3.01 -10.95 20.33
C PRO A 142 3.14 -11.15 21.84
N LYS A 143 4.36 -11.23 22.36
CA LYS A 143 4.63 -11.51 23.79
C LYS A 143 5.19 -10.31 24.55
N LYS A 144 5.24 -9.14 23.92
CA LYS A 144 5.77 -7.93 24.53
C LYS A 144 4.64 -7.07 25.09
N GLU A 145 5.00 -6.19 25.99
CA GLU A 145 4.11 -5.16 26.51
C GLU A 145 3.67 -4.22 25.39
N ARG A 146 2.56 -3.57 25.63
CA ARG A 146 2.06 -2.51 24.73
C ARG A 146 2.96 -1.29 24.84
N VAL A 147 3.27 -0.70 23.70
CA VAL A 147 3.99 0.56 23.60
C VAL A 147 2.95 1.68 23.53
N PRO A 148 2.86 2.54 24.55
CA PRO A 148 2.00 3.71 24.53
C PRO A 148 2.37 4.65 23.37
N TRP A 149 1.39 5.34 22.80
CA TRP A 149 1.63 6.24 21.66
C TRP A 149 2.67 7.33 21.95
N GLU A 150 2.69 7.87 23.16
CA GLU A 150 3.67 8.88 23.62
C GLU A 150 5.13 8.39 23.56
N HIS A 151 5.33 7.06 23.69
CA HIS A 151 6.64 6.42 23.61
C HIS A 151 6.95 5.84 22.24
N LEU A 152 6.00 5.88 21.29
CA LEU A 152 6.23 5.40 19.94
C LEU A 152 7.02 6.42 19.14
N ARG A 153 8.02 5.95 18.40
CA ARG A 153 8.76 6.74 17.40
C ARG A 153 8.65 6.07 16.04
N ILE A 154 8.46 6.90 15.01
CA ILE A 154 8.29 6.44 13.63
C ILE A 154 9.50 6.90 12.82
N HIS A 155 10.30 5.93 12.36
CA HIS A 155 11.41 6.20 11.45
C HIS A 155 11.01 5.83 10.02
N ARG A 156 10.90 6.83 9.13
CA ARG A 156 10.45 6.65 7.74
C ARG A 156 11.63 6.46 6.80
N ASN A 157 11.44 5.54 5.85
CA ASN A 157 12.35 5.30 4.75
C ASN A 157 11.53 5.15 3.45
N ILE A 158 12.21 5.15 2.29
CA ILE A 158 11.57 5.05 0.97
C ILE A 158 10.78 3.74 0.78
N PHE A 159 11.27 2.63 1.34
CA PHE A 159 10.70 1.29 1.12
C PHE A 159 9.98 0.70 2.34
N HIS A 160 10.22 1.27 3.51
CA HIS A 160 9.70 0.78 4.78
C HIS A 160 9.62 1.92 5.80
N PHE A 161 8.99 1.64 6.91
CA PHE A 161 9.13 2.43 8.14
C PHE A 161 9.31 1.50 9.34
N SER A 162 9.82 2.04 10.42
CA SER A 162 10.00 1.31 11.67
C SER A 162 9.21 2.01 12.78
N LEU A 163 8.48 1.20 13.53
CA LEU A 163 7.82 1.58 14.78
C LEU A 163 8.75 1.17 15.91
N VAL A 164 9.17 2.10 16.75
CA VAL A 164 10.21 1.89 17.78
C VAL A 164 9.70 2.35 19.13
N ASP A 165 9.88 1.54 20.17
CA ASP A 165 9.68 1.97 21.54
C ASP A 165 10.87 2.86 21.98
N SER A 166 10.63 4.15 22.26
CA SER A 166 11.68 5.07 22.66
C SER A 166 12.34 4.72 23.99
N ARG A 167 11.67 3.94 24.84
CA ARG A 167 12.21 3.41 26.12
C ARG A 167 13.15 2.25 25.90
N LEU A 168 12.92 1.46 24.81
CA LEU A 168 13.66 0.27 24.44
C LEU A 168 14.02 0.29 22.95
N PRO A 169 15.06 1.03 22.53
CA PRO A 169 15.38 1.26 21.12
C PRO A 169 15.63 -0.02 20.29
N ASN A 170 15.96 -1.13 20.95
CA ASN A 170 16.11 -2.46 20.33
C ASN A 170 14.76 -3.18 20.14
N ASP A 171 13.67 -2.65 20.69
CA ASP A 171 12.32 -3.18 20.47
C ASP A 171 11.63 -2.36 19.39
N TYR A 172 11.69 -2.88 18.18
CA TYR A 172 11.11 -2.23 17.00
C TYR A 172 10.42 -3.25 16.10
N LYS A 173 9.50 -2.76 15.29
CA LYS A 173 8.88 -3.47 14.17
C LYS A 173 9.13 -2.70 12.88
N MET A 174 9.72 -3.36 11.90
CA MET A 174 9.88 -2.83 10.55
C MET A 174 8.73 -3.32 9.68
N LEU A 175 8.11 -2.40 8.93
CA LEU A 175 7.02 -2.67 8.00
C LEU A 175 7.39 -2.15 6.61
N PHE A 176 7.30 -3.01 5.62
CA PHE A 176 7.68 -2.72 4.24
C PHE A 176 6.43 -2.47 3.39
N TYR A 177 6.37 -1.37 2.67
CA TYR A 177 5.24 -1.05 1.78
C TYR A 177 5.00 -2.12 0.70
N GLY A 178 6.05 -2.86 0.32
CA GLY A 178 5.99 -3.87 -0.73
C GLY A 178 5.67 -5.28 -0.27
N SER A 179 5.90 -5.64 1.00
CA SER A 179 5.62 -6.99 1.52
C SER A 179 4.46 -7.03 2.49
N ASP A 180 4.35 -6.02 3.35
CA ASP A 180 3.33 -6.00 4.38
C ASP A 180 2.06 -5.34 3.86
N TRP A 181 0.97 -6.09 3.90
CA TRP A 181 -0.33 -5.59 3.52
C TRP A 181 -0.77 -4.45 4.46
N ASN A 182 -1.30 -3.37 3.89
CA ASN A 182 -1.76 -2.20 4.63
C ASN A 182 -0.67 -1.42 5.41
N ALA A 183 0.63 -1.62 5.08
CA ALA A 183 1.70 -0.88 5.76
C ALA A 183 1.50 0.65 5.68
N ALA A 184 1.05 1.19 4.55
CA ALA A 184 0.80 2.62 4.42
C ALA A 184 -0.38 3.10 5.28
N ILE A 185 -1.42 2.27 5.46
CA ILE A 185 -2.53 2.55 6.38
C ILE A 185 -2.01 2.56 7.83
N MET A 186 -1.20 1.55 8.19
CA MET A 186 -0.59 1.49 9.52
C MET A 186 0.26 2.74 9.81
N LEU A 187 1.02 3.22 8.84
CA LEU A 187 1.78 4.46 8.99
C LEU A 187 0.86 5.66 9.26
N ALA A 188 -0.22 5.81 8.48
CA ALA A 188 -1.15 6.92 8.65
C ALA A 188 -1.90 6.87 10.00
N VAL A 189 -2.30 5.67 10.44
CA VAL A 189 -2.92 5.46 11.76
C VAL A 189 -1.93 5.77 12.89
N ALA A 190 -0.67 5.34 12.78
CA ALA A 190 0.36 5.64 13.76
C ALA A 190 0.69 7.15 13.79
N ASP A 191 0.72 7.82 12.62
CA ASP A 191 0.93 9.27 12.54
C ASP A 191 -0.19 10.05 13.23
N TYR A 192 -1.44 9.62 13.05
CA TYR A 192 -2.59 10.20 13.75
C TYR A 192 -2.46 10.04 15.27
N ALA A 193 -2.04 8.88 15.73
CA ALA A 193 -2.00 8.55 17.15
C ALA A 193 -0.85 9.20 17.94
N VAL A 194 0.24 9.63 17.28
CA VAL A 194 1.41 10.25 17.92
C VAL A 194 1.42 11.79 17.83
N GLN A 195 0.37 12.39 17.22
CA GLN A 195 0.16 13.83 17.20
C GLN A 195 -0.32 14.34 18.53
#